data_fee0b34dd7ce57955031882037105140
#
_entry.id   fee0b34dd7ce57955031882037105140
#
_cell.length_a   1.000
_cell.length_b   1.000
_cell.length_c   1.000
_cell.angle_alpha   90.00
_cell.angle_beta   90.00
_cell.angle_gamma   90.00
#
_symmetry.space_group_name_H-M   'P 1'
#
loop_
_entity.id
_entity.type
_entity.pdbx_description
1 polymer ?
#
loop_
_entity_poly.entity_id
_entity_poly.type
_entity_poly.pdbx_seq_one_letter_code
_entity_poly.pdbx_strand_id
1 'polypeptide(L)'
;MRQDFTIGIDCGSTTTKAVVFSRAGEIVGLGRRRVPQHMDEPRHVERDMHEAWRAVVEAVRDALESSGVPPQAIAGVGVTAHGDGLFVLDRSSNPLGRGIMSLDSRATELHEEWKREGRLEKVVPIAGQRPYPYSATTLLAWMKRHQPDRYAEIGTVFFAKDWIRLCLTGEIATDLTEASTSFTDLYTQDYSDSILDVLEIPEIRGALPQMLLSCDRGGGITRDAAMATGLLEGTPVSAGLHDVTAAAVGLGYTQPGDLSITAGTFSINEIFRSRPVIGEGWSCRAGYRKGLWN
;
A
#
# COMPACT_ATOMS: atom_id res chain seq x y z
N MET A 1 -9.53 31.38 -3.87
CA MET A 1 -8.66 30.93 -4.97
C MET A 1 -9.23 29.62 -5.48
N ARG A 2 -9.26 29.38 -6.79
CA ARG A 2 -9.86 28.15 -7.35
C ARG A 2 -8.89 26.98 -7.10
N GLN A 3 -9.38 25.86 -6.61
CA GLN A 3 -8.57 24.65 -6.37
C GLN A 3 -8.57 23.81 -7.67
N ASP A 4 -7.60 24.09 -8.53
CA ASP A 4 -7.54 23.53 -9.89
C ASP A 4 -6.39 22.50 -10.07
N PHE A 5 -5.65 22.20 -9.00
CA PHE A 5 -4.51 21.28 -9.04
C PHE A 5 -4.66 20.13 -8.03
N THR A 6 -4.04 19.02 -8.33
CA THR A 6 -3.90 17.89 -7.40
C THR A 6 -2.43 17.47 -7.31
N ILE A 7 -2.07 16.79 -6.23
CA ILE A 7 -0.74 16.20 -6.09
C ILE A 7 -0.87 14.70 -5.90
N GLY A 8 -0.11 13.93 -6.69
CA GLY A 8 0.06 12.48 -6.54
C GLY A 8 1.41 12.18 -5.90
N ILE A 9 1.42 11.33 -4.88
CA ILE A 9 2.62 10.84 -4.19
C ILE A 9 2.75 9.34 -4.45
N ASP A 10 3.88 8.92 -5.03
CA ASP A 10 4.25 7.52 -5.26
C ASP A 10 5.51 7.19 -4.45
N CYS A 11 5.38 6.45 -3.36
CA CYS A 11 6.49 5.94 -2.57
C CYS A 11 6.94 4.57 -3.11
N GLY A 12 7.54 4.56 -4.29
CA GLY A 12 8.01 3.35 -4.96
C GLY A 12 9.15 2.65 -4.25
N SER A 13 9.52 1.46 -4.70
CA SER A 13 10.54 0.61 -4.05
C SER A 13 11.96 1.22 -4.04
N THR A 14 12.30 2.07 -5.00
CA THR A 14 13.64 2.70 -5.11
C THR A 14 13.59 4.21 -5.11
N THR A 15 12.47 4.79 -5.50
CA THR A 15 12.32 6.22 -5.71
C THR A 15 10.93 6.66 -5.27
N THR A 16 10.88 7.68 -4.42
CA THR A 16 9.66 8.43 -4.12
C THR A 16 9.51 9.56 -5.14
N LYS A 17 8.29 9.76 -5.61
CA LYS A 17 7.92 10.85 -6.54
C LYS A 17 6.72 11.60 -5.98
N ALA A 18 6.70 12.90 -6.22
CA ALA A 18 5.52 13.73 -6.05
C ALA A 18 5.28 14.51 -7.34
N VAL A 19 4.06 14.54 -7.83
CA VAL A 19 3.71 15.17 -9.11
C VAL A 19 2.50 16.07 -8.91
N VAL A 20 2.65 17.33 -9.29
CA VAL A 20 1.52 18.28 -9.34
C VAL A 20 0.88 18.23 -10.72
N PHE A 21 -0.43 17.97 -10.74
CA PHE A 21 -1.23 17.91 -11.96
C PHE A 21 -2.19 19.10 -12.03
N SER A 22 -2.34 19.66 -13.23
CA SER A 22 -3.44 20.55 -13.54
C SER A 22 -4.77 19.77 -13.64
N ARG A 23 -5.88 20.49 -13.63
CA ARG A 23 -7.22 19.89 -13.86
C ARG A 23 -7.35 19.19 -15.22
N ALA A 24 -6.54 19.57 -16.19
CA ALA A 24 -6.48 18.93 -17.50
C ALA A 24 -5.64 17.65 -17.52
N GLY A 25 -5.01 17.28 -16.38
CA GLY A 25 -4.10 16.12 -16.28
C GLY A 25 -2.67 16.40 -16.71
N GLU A 26 -2.30 17.66 -16.95
CA GLU A 26 -0.93 18.04 -17.32
C GLU A 26 -0.02 18.04 -16.09
N ILE A 27 1.18 17.51 -16.24
CA ILE A 27 2.23 17.59 -15.22
C ILE A 27 2.80 19.01 -15.22
N VAL A 28 2.60 19.72 -14.09
CA VAL A 28 3.09 21.09 -13.93
C VAL A 28 4.24 21.20 -12.92
N GLY A 29 4.47 20.16 -12.11
CA GLY A 29 5.59 20.11 -11.18
C GLY A 29 5.96 18.68 -10.82
N LEU A 30 7.22 18.42 -10.53
CA LEU A 30 7.74 17.09 -10.21
C LEU A 30 8.89 17.18 -9.20
N GLY A 31 8.79 16.38 -8.16
CA GLY A 31 9.89 16.11 -7.24
C GLY A 31 10.23 14.63 -7.18
N ARG A 32 11.49 14.28 -6.97
CA ARG A 32 11.98 12.89 -6.90
C ARG A 32 13.05 12.76 -5.82
N ARG A 33 12.97 11.68 -5.05
CA ARG A 33 14.00 11.30 -4.08
C ARG A 33 14.25 9.80 -4.12
N ARG A 34 15.50 9.41 -4.04
CA ARG A 34 15.85 8.00 -3.77
C ARG A 34 15.60 7.69 -2.30
N VAL A 35 15.14 6.48 -2.04
CA VAL A 35 14.98 5.97 -0.67
C VAL A 35 15.87 4.75 -0.52
N PRO A 36 16.75 4.72 0.48
CA PRO A 36 17.61 3.58 0.74
C PRO A 36 16.81 2.31 1.00
N GLN A 37 17.37 1.17 0.60
CA GLN A 37 16.96 -0.15 1.03
C GLN A 37 18.05 -0.68 1.95
N HIS A 38 17.65 -1.31 3.05
CA HIS A 38 18.55 -1.93 4.01
C HIS A 38 18.53 -3.45 3.81
N MET A 39 19.70 -4.02 3.54
CA MET A 39 19.90 -5.46 3.30
C MET A 39 21.02 -5.97 4.22
N ASP A 40 20.82 -5.78 5.53
CA ASP A 40 21.84 -6.07 6.54
C ASP A 40 22.01 -7.59 6.77
N GLU A 41 20.98 -8.37 6.43
CA GLU A 41 20.96 -9.82 6.51
C GLU A 41 20.56 -10.46 5.17
N PRO A 42 21.02 -11.69 4.88
CA PRO A 42 20.60 -12.41 3.69
C PRO A 42 19.08 -12.53 3.58
N ARG A 43 18.52 -12.26 2.40
CA ARG A 43 17.09 -12.30 2.08
C ARG A 43 16.25 -11.23 2.76
N HIS A 44 16.83 -10.37 3.60
CA HIS A 44 16.14 -9.24 4.21
C HIS A 44 16.23 -8.03 3.30
N VAL A 45 15.10 -7.45 2.96
CA VAL A 45 15.01 -6.18 2.23
C VAL A 45 14.03 -5.28 2.98
N GLU A 46 14.59 -4.29 3.65
CA GLU A 46 13.86 -3.42 4.57
C GLU A 46 13.99 -1.95 4.20
N ARG A 47 13.09 -1.15 4.73
CA ARG A 47 13.08 0.30 4.60
C ARG A 47 12.87 0.96 5.95
N ASP A 48 13.71 1.94 6.28
CA ASP A 48 13.44 2.82 7.40
C ASP A 48 12.19 3.67 7.09
N MET A 49 11.19 3.58 7.96
CA MET A 49 9.89 4.22 7.75
C MET A 49 10.01 5.75 7.84
N HIS A 50 10.89 6.27 8.70
CA HIS A 50 11.14 7.71 8.80
C HIS A 50 11.93 8.25 7.62
N GLU A 51 12.85 7.47 7.05
CA GLU A 51 13.54 7.83 5.80
C GLU A 51 12.57 7.91 4.62
N ALA A 52 11.62 6.96 4.54
CA ALA A 52 10.56 7.00 3.54
C ALA A 52 9.72 8.29 3.66
N TRP A 53 9.34 8.67 4.89
CA TRP A 53 8.60 9.90 5.14
C TRP A 53 9.42 11.15 4.75
N ARG A 54 10.70 11.23 5.15
CA ARG A 54 11.58 12.35 4.76
C ARG A 54 11.68 12.52 3.23
N ALA A 55 11.81 11.40 2.51
CA ALA A 55 11.86 11.43 1.05
C ALA A 55 10.55 11.93 0.43
N VAL A 56 9.41 11.60 1.01
CA VAL A 56 8.10 12.15 0.61
C VAL A 56 8.05 13.65 0.84
N VAL A 57 8.44 14.12 2.03
CA VAL A 57 8.48 15.55 2.37
C VAL A 57 9.30 16.34 1.36
N GLU A 58 10.51 15.88 1.06
CA GLU A 58 11.41 16.54 0.12
C GLU A 58 10.85 16.51 -1.31
N ALA A 59 10.31 15.36 -1.76
CA ALA A 59 9.73 15.25 -3.09
C ALA A 59 8.51 16.18 -3.26
N VAL A 60 7.65 16.30 -2.23
CA VAL A 60 6.48 17.18 -2.25
C VAL A 60 6.92 18.66 -2.32
N ARG A 61 7.92 19.05 -1.53
CA ARG A 61 8.47 20.42 -1.57
C ARG A 61 9.00 20.77 -2.97
N ASP A 62 9.82 19.90 -3.56
CA ASP A 62 10.35 20.10 -4.91
C ASP A 62 9.24 20.19 -5.96
N ALA A 63 8.21 19.35 -5.85
CA ALA A 63 7.09 19.38 -6.77
C ALA A 63 6.30 20.69 -6.68
N LEU A 64 6.07 21.21 -5.47
CA LEU A 64 5.42 22.51 -5.27
C LEU A 64 6.29 23.65 -5.79
N GLU A 65 7.59 23.65 -5.48
CA GLU A 65 8.54 24.67 -5.95
C GLU A 65 8.64 24.67 -7.47
N SER A 66 8.85 23.50 -8.09
CA SER A 66 8.98 23.39 -9.56
C SER A 66 7.69 23.75 -10.30
N SER A 67 6.53 23.57 -9.69
CA SER A 67 5.24 23.93 -10.30
C SER A 67 4.93 25.41 -10.21
N GLY A 68 5.47 26.13 -9.23
CA GLY A 68 5.06 27.50 -8.89
C GLY A 68 3.60 27.61 -8.41
N VAL A 69 2.91 26.49 -8.20
CA VAL A 69 1.50 26.45 -7.76
C VAL A 69 1.43 26.74 -6.25
N PRO A 70 0.64 27.74 -5.83
CA PRO A 70 0.49 28.01 -4.42
C PRO A 70 -0.28 26.86 -3.72
N PRO A 71 0.11 26.47 -2.48
CA PRO A 71 -0.53 25.34 -1.76
C PRO A 71 -2.05 25.44 -1.65
N GLN A 72 -2.60 26.66 -1.61
CA GLN A 72 -4.05 26.93 -1.54
C GLN A 72 -4.79 26.50 -2.81
N ALA A 73 -4.09 26.32 -3.93
CA ALA A 73 -4.69 25.86 -5.18
C ALA A 73 -4.70 24.34 -5.32
N ILE A 74 -4.08 23.60 -4.37
CA ILE A 74 -4.11 22.14 -4.33
C ILE A 74 -5.46 21.67 -3.76
N ALA A 75 -6.24 20.99 -4.58
CA ALA A 75 -7.57 20.47 -4.23
C ALA A 75 -7.54 19.19 -3.39
N GLY A 76 -6.48 18.39 -3.54
CA GLY A 76 -6.32 17.12 -2.85
C GLY A 76 -5.02 16.41 -3.15
N VAL A 77 -4.74 15.40 -2.33
CA VAL A 77 -3.54 14.56 -2.39
C VAL A 77 -3.96 13.11 -2.62
N GLY A 78 -3.41 12.48 -3.66
CA GLY A 78 -3.46 11.04 -3.87
C GLY A 78 -2.18 10.37 -3.40
N VAL A 79 -2.28 9.20 -2.76
CA VAL A 79 -1.12 8.46 -2.26
C VAL A 79 -1.12 7.05 -2.81
N THR A 80 0.02 6.60 -3.31
CA THR A 80 0.33 5.21 -3.60
C THR A 80 1.75 4.89 -3.15
N ALA A 81 2.03 3.62 -2.99
CA ALA A 81 3.38 3.13 -2.71
C ALA A 81 3.56 1.74 -3.31
N HIS A 82 4.80 1.23 -3.31
CA HIS A 82 5.03 -0.17 -3.66
C HIS A 82 4.11 -1.06 -2.84
N GLY A 83 3.43 -1.96 -3.51
CA GLY A 83 2.48 -2.87 -2.87
C GLY A 83 3.16 -4.02 -2.15
N ASP A 84 2.36 -4.81 -1.43
CA ASP A 84 2.80 -5.95 -0.61
C ASP A 84 3.83 -5.55 0.49
N GLY A 85 4.52 -6.53 1.07
CA GLY A 85 5.40 -6.30 2.21
C GLY A 85 4.64 -6.12 3.52
N LEU A 86 5.32 -5.60 4.54
CA LEU A 86 4.76 -5.46 5.88
C LEU A 86 5.34 -4.26 6.62
N PHE A 87 4.50 -3.34 7.01
CA PHE A 87 4.84 -2.17 7.82
C PHE A 87 4.01 -2.24 9.11
N VAL A 88 4.66 -2.40 10.24
CA VAL A 88 3.95 -2.58 11.53
C VAL A 88 4.24 -1.43 12.49
N LEU A 89 3.21 -1.07 13.25
CA LEU A 89 3.30 -0.09 14.31
C LEU A 89 3.06 -0.77 15.66
N ASP A 90 3.64 -0.22 16.70
CA ASP A 90 3.32 -0.56 18.09
C ASP A 90 1.93 -0.03 18.49
N ARG A 91 1.51 -0.33 19.73
CA ARG A 91 0.23 0.14 20.28
C ARG A 91 0.16 1.66 20.47
N SER A 92 1.29 2.34 20.41
CA SER A 92 1.41 3.81 20.49
C SER A 92 1.51 4.46 19.10
N SER A 93 1.33 3.67 18.01
CA SER A 93 1.41 4.08 16.62
C SER A 93 2.81 4.50 16.16
N ASN A 94 3.86 4.05 16.85
CA ASN A 94 5.23 4.23 16.39
C ASN A 94 5.66 3.05 15.51
N PRO A 95 6.55 3.27 14.52
CA PRO A 95 7.14 2.17 13.75
C PRO A 95 7.78 1.10 14.65
N LEU A 96 7.33 -0.12 14.52
CA LEU A 96 7.90 -1.26 15.22
C LEU A 96 9.07 -1.84 14.40
N GLY A 97 10.13 -1.04 14.28
CA GLY A 97 11.28 -1.30 13.44
C GLY A 97 11.09 -0.88 11.98
N ARG A 98 11.95 -1.38 11.09
CA ARG A 98 11.87 -1.11 9.66
C ARG A 98 10.71 -1.85 9.01
N GLY A 99 10.12 -1.24 7.98
CA GLY A 99 9.15 -1.90 7.11
C GLY A 99 9.82 -2.95 6.23
N ILE A 100 9.20 -4.11 6.10
CA ILE A 100 9.67 -5.21 5.25
C ILE A 100 9.09 -5.00 3.86
N MET A 101 9.94 -5.03 2.83
CA MET A 101 9.52 -4.71 1.46
C MET A 101 9.08 -5.96 0.69
N SER A 102 8.36 -5.77 -0.42
CA SER A 102 7.91 -6.84 -1.32
C SER A 102 9.05 -7.59 -2.05
N LEU A 103 10.28 -7.12 -1.95
CA LEU A 103 11.49 -7.81 -2.44
C LEU A 103 12.11 -8.76 -1.40
N ASP A 104 11.58 -8.74 -0.18
CA ASP A 104 12.06 -9.59 0.92
C ASP A 104 11.69 -11.05 0.68
N SER A 105 12.58 -11.94 1.04
CA SER A 105 12.39 -13.38 0.87
C SER A 105 12.73 -14.19 2.13
N ARG A 106 12.75 -13.51 3.32
CA ARG A 106 13.05 -14.17 4.60
C ARG A 106 12.09 -15.30 4.93
N ALA A 107 10.83 -15.18 4.54
CA ALA A 107 9.79 -16.15 4.84
C ALA A 107 9.66 -17.28 3.80
N THR A 108 10.65 -17.44 2.88
CA THR A 108 10.61 -18.49 1.83
C THR A 108 10.50 -19.90 2.42
N GLU A 109 11.22 -20.22 3.48
CA GLU A 109 11.18 -21.54 4.08
C GLU A 109 9.81 -21.87 4.69
N LEU A 110 9.21 -20.91 5.38
CA LEU A 110 7.84 -21.02 5.89
C LEU A 110 6.81 -21.17 4.76
N HIS A 111 6.97 -20.40 3.68
CA HIS A 111 6.10 -20.50 2.51
C HIS A 111 6.18 -21.90 1.85
N GLU A 112 7.38 -22.48 1.69
CA GLU A 112 7.55 -23.82 1.16
C GLU A 112 7.01 -24.91 2.12
N GLU A 113 7.06 -24.68 3.43
CA GLU A 113 6.41 -25.53 4.44
C GLU A 113 4.89 -25.51 4.22
N TRP A 114 4.26 -24.33 4.15
CA TRP A 114 2.82 -24.18 3.89
C TRP A 114 2.36 -24.80 2.57
N LYS A 115 3.19 -24.69 1.53
CA LYS A 115 2.93 -25.36 0.26
C LYS A 115 2.89 -26.87 0.39
N ARG A 116 3.85 -27.47 1.11
CA ARG A 116 3.87 -28.93 1.37
C ARG A 116 2.69 -29.39 2.21
N GLU A 117 2.21 -28.56 3.12
CA GLU A 117 1.03 -28.84 3.97
C GLU A 117 -0.32 -28.57 3.29
N GLY A 118 -0.31 -28.05 2.08
CA GLY A 118 -1.53 -27.69 1.34
C GLY A 118 -2.27 -26.49 1.93
N ARG A 119 -1.61 -25.64 2.74
CA ARG A 119 -2.24 -24.45 3.33
C ARG A 119 -2.49 -23.37 2.28
N LEU A 120 -1.55 -23.20 1.34
CA LEU A 120 -1.70 -22.21 0.28
C LEU A 120 -2.93 -22.49 -0.58
N GLU A 121 -3.21 -23.76 -0.87
CA GLU A 121 -4.38 -24.21 -1.63
C GLU A 121 -5.69 -23.98 -0.87
N LYS A 122 -5.68 -24.01 0.46
CA LYS A 122 -6.85 -23.69 1.30
C LYS A 122 -7.15 -22.19 1.30
N VAL A 123 -6.15 -21.33 1.11
CA VAL A 123 -6.33 -19.86 1.04
C VAL A 123 -6.91 -19.42 -0.31
N VAL A 124 -6.52 -20.05 -1.41
CA VAL A 124 -6.93 -19.65 -2.78
C VAL A 124 -8.43 -19.45 -2.95
N PRO A 125 -9.32 -20.38 -2.54
CA PRO A 125 -10.77 -20.21 -2.72
C PRO A 125 -11.35 -19.06 -1.87
N ILE A 126 -10.64 -18.65 -0.81
CA ILE A 126 -11.05 -17.56 0.08
C ILE A 126 -10.51 -16.21 -0.45
N ALA A 127 -9.20 -16.13 -0.72
CA ALA A 127 -8.52 -14.89 -1.06
C ALA A 127 -8.41 -14.63 -2.57
N GLY A 128 -8.68 -15.62 -3.44
CA GLY A 128 -8.48 -15.51 -4.89
C GLY A 128 -7.02 -15.62 -5.35
N GLN A 129 -6.10 -15.84 -4.44
CA GLN A 129 -4.67 -15.90 -4.70
C GLN A 129 -3.94 -16.74 -3.66
N ARG A 130 -2.73 -17.19 -3.99
CA ARG A 130 -1.81 -17.77 -3.03
C ARG A 130 -1.03 -16.66 -2.33
N PRO A 131 -0.82 -16.74 -0.99
CA PRO A 131 0.18 -15.89 -0.35
C PRO A 131 1.57 -16.14 -0.96
N TYR A 132 2.36 -15.09 -1.11
CA TYR A 132 3.77 -15.16 -1.51
C TYR A 132 4.69 -15.05 -0.28
N PRO A 133 5.99 -15.37 -0.38
CA PRO A 133 6.92 -15.19 0.74
C PRO A 133 6.94 -13.76 1.31
N TYR A 134 6.69 -12.76 0.48
CA TYR A 134 6.64 -11.34 0.84
C TYR A 134 5.23 -10.83 1.17
N SER A 135 4.20 -11.65 1.11
CA SER A 135 2.83 -11.25 1.51
C SER A 135 2.79 -10.94 3.00
N ALA A 136 2.02 -9.94 3.39
CA ALA A 136 1.94 -9.50 4.78
C ALA A 136 1.58 -10.63 5.74
N THR A 137 0.67 -11.53 5.36
CA THR A 137 0.32 -12.71 6.16
C THR A 137 1.49 -13.68 6.37
N THR A 138 2.28 -13.93 5.33
CA THR A 138 3.45 -14.83 5.43
C THR A 138 4.53 -14.20 6.31
N LEU A 139 4.79 -12.90 6.15
CA LEU A 139 5.75 -12.15 6.96
C LEU A 139 5.32 -12.07 8.44
N LEU A 140 4.03 -11.88 8.71
CA LEU A 140 3.48 -11.90 10.07
C LEU A 140 3.68 -13.26 10.74
N ALA A 141 3.38 -14.36 10.05
CA ALA A 141 3.60 -15.70 10.57
C ALA A 141 5.09 -16.00 10.77
N TRP A 142 5.95 -15.48 9.88
CA TRP A 142 7.39 -15.56 10.06
C TRP A 142 7.84 -14.78 11.31
N MET A 143 7.33 -13.56 11.52
CA MET A 143 7.63 -12.76 12.72
C MET A 143 7.16 -13.48 13.99
N LYS A 144 5.96 -14.06 14.00
CA LYS A 144 5.44 -14.86 15.12
C LYS A 144 6.40 -15.98 15.52
N ARG A 145 7.01 -16.65 14.53
CA ARG A 145 7.94 -17.78 14.75
C ARG A 145 9.33 -17.32 15.15
N HIS A 146 9.86 -16.28 14.55
CA HIS A 146 11.27 -15.89 14.67
C HIS A 146 11.52 -14.64 15.51
N GLN A 147 10.49 -13.82 15.74
CA GLN A 147 10.54 -12.57 16.50
C GLN A 147 9.30 -12.43 17.40
N PRO A 148 9.01 -13.43 18.29
CA PRO A 148 7.76 -13.49 19.03
C PRO A 148 7.54 -12.25 19.93
N ASP A 149 8.58 -11.72 20.54
CA ASP A 149 8.46 -10.52 21.38
C ASP A 149 8.02 -9.31 20.56
N ARG A 150 8.66 -9.09 19.40
CA ARG A 150 8.28 -8.01 18.48
C ARG A 150 6.88 -8.22 17.90
N TYR A 151 6.52 -9.47 17.57
CA TYR A 151 5.18 -9.80 17.09
C TYR A 151 4.09 -9.49 18.13
N ALA A 152 4.35 -9.74 19.40
CA ALA A 152 3.40 -9.46 20.51
C ALA A 152 3.17 -7.94 20.75
N GLU A 153 4.09 -7.08 20.28
CA GLU A 153 3.99 -5.63 20.37
C GLU A 153 3.19 -5.00 19.23
N ILE A 154 2.84 -5.77 18.19
CA ILE A 154 2.10 -5.25 17.03
C ILE A 154 0.76 -4.66 17.50
N GLY A 155 0.57 -3.38 17.25
CA GLY A 155 -0.68 -2.65 17.47
C GLY A 155 -1.44 -2.39 16.16
N THR A 156 -0.72 -2.19 15.04
CA THR A 156 -1.34 -1.96 13.73
C THR A 156 -0.51 -2.60 12.62
N VAL A 157 -1.20 -3.26 11.69
CA VAL A 157 -0.63 -3.80 10.45
C VAL A 157 -0.91 -2.85 9.32
N PHE A 158 0.16 -2.35 8.68
CA PHE A 158 0.12 -1.41 7.58
C PHE A 158 0.89 -1.93 6.36
N PHE A 159 0.66 -1.24 5.24
CA PHE A 159 1.48 -1.25 4.04
C PHE A 159 2.24 0.09 3.91
N ALA A 160 3.20 0.15 3.00
CA ALA A 160 4.03 1.36 2.81
C ALA A 160 3.20 2.63 2.59
N LYS A 161 2.14 2.54 1.77
CA LYS A 161 1.22 3.64 1.48
C LYS A 161 0.50 4.14 2.74
N ASP A 162 0.06 3.22 3.59
CA ASP A 162 -0.70 3.57 4.80
C ASP A 162 0.16 4.33 5.81
N TRP A 163 1.45 3.97 5.90
CA TRP A 163 2.41 4.73 6.70
C TRP A 163 2.54 6.17 6.20
N ILE A 164 2.70 6.37 4.88
CA ILE A 164 2.81 7.72 4.32
C ILE A 164 1.53 8.51 4.56
N ARG A 165 0.36 7.87 4.38
CA ARG A 165 -0.92 8.53 4.66
C ARG A 165 -1.08 8.88 6.13
N LEU A 166 -0.69 7.99 7.06
CA LEU A 166 -0.67 8.29 8.50
C LEU A 166 0.20 9.51 8.80
N CYS A 167 1.41 9.60 8.24
CA CYS A 167 2.28 10.77 8.40
C CYS A 167 1.66 12.07 7.87
N LEU A 168 0.86 11.98 6.81
CA LEU A 168 0.16 13.14 6.24
C LEU A 168 -1.06 13.56 7.07
N THR A 169 -1.80 12.61 7.63
CA THR A 169 -3.17 12.82 8.11
C THR A 169 -3.38 12.53 9.58
N GLY A 170 -2.52 11.74 10.21
CA GLY A 170 -2.74 11.21 11.56
C GLY A 170 -3.79 10.09 11.65
N GLU A 171 -4.40 9.67 10.54
CA GLU A 171 -5.48 8.70 10.54
C GLU A 171 -4.98 7.27 10.35
N ILE A 172 -5.46 6.33 11.17
CA ILE A 172 -5.14 4.89 11.06
C ILE A 172 -6.21 4.19 10.22
N ALA A 173 -5.86 3.86 8.98
CA ALA A 173 -6.70 3.07 8.08
C ALA A 173 -5.83 2.40 7.01
N THR A 174 -6.42 1.53 6.19
CA THR A 174 -5.86 1.04 4.93
C THR A 174 -6.92 1.15 3.83
N ASP A 175 -6.59 0.77 2.60
CA ASP A 175 -7.61 0.69 1.56
C ASP A 175 -7.84 -0.74 1.09
N LEU A 176 -8.96 -0.94 0.38
CA LEU A 176 -9.40 -2.25 -0.09
C LEU A 176 -8.36 -2.92 -1.01
N THR A 177 -7.66 -2.16 -1.87
CA THR A 177 -6.70 -2.76 -2.81
C THR A 177 -5.47 -3.32 -2.11
N GLU A 178 -4.94 -2.63 -1.09
CA GLU A 178 -3.85 -3.15 -0.26
C GLU A 178 -4.31 -4.29 0.65
N ALA A 179 -5.43 -4.13 1.36
CA ALA A 179 -5.95 -5.19 2.23
C ALA A 179 -6.20 -6.49 1.47
N SER A 180 -6.64 -6.39 0.20
CA SER A 180 -6.95 -7.55 -0.63
C SER A 180 -5.72 -8.34 -1.09
N THR A 181 -4.52 -7.81 -0.92
CA THR A 181 -3.30 -8.57 -1.21
C THR A 181 -3.09 -9.73 -0.24
N SER A 182 -3.67 -9.64 0.98
CA SER A 182 -3.34 -10.57 2.06
C SER A 182 -4.49 -10.95 3.01
N PHE A 183 -5.52 -10.10 3.18
CA PHE A 183 -6.40 -10.22 4.34
C PHE A 183 -7.89 -10.35 4.03
N THR A 184 -8.33 -10.17 2.79
CA THR A 184 -9.76 -10.13 2.48
C THR A 184 -10.28 -11.41 1.85
N ASP A 185 -11.53 -11.71 2.14
CA ASP A 185 -12.31 -12.67 1.38
C ASP A 185 -12.63 -12.09 0.00
N LEU A 186 -12.42 -12.88 -1.04
CA LEU A 186 -12.57 -12.48 -2.43
C LEU A 186 -14.00 -12.02 -2.78
N TYR A 187 -15.00 -12.65 -2.18
CA TYR A 187 -16.41 -12.42 -2.54
C TYR A 187 -17.02 -11.29 -1.73
N THR A 188 -16.78 -11.26 -0.42
CA THR A 188 -17.30 -10.21 0.46
C THR A 188 -16.49 -8.94 0.35
N GLN A 189 -15.23 -9.03 -0.05
CA GLN A 189 -14.25 -7.94 -0.09
C GLN A 189 -14.11 -7.26 1.29
N ASP A 190 -14.26 -8.05 2.35
CA ASP A 190 -14.05 -7.66 3.75
C ASP A 190 -12.98 -8.56 4.37
N TYR A 191 -12.45 -8.19 5.52
CA TYR A 191 -11.45 -9.01 6.24
C TYR A 191 -11.96 -10.42 6.52
N SER A 192 -11.11 -11.41 6.33
CA SER A 192 -11.41 -12.83 6.48
C SER A 192 -10.68 -13.44 7.67
N ASP A 193 -11.41 -13.81 8.71
CA ASP A 193 -10.85 -14.55 9.84
C ASP A 193 -10.36 -15.94 9.39
N SER A 194 -11.02 -16.55 8.41
CA SER A 194 -10.62 -17.87 7.88
C SER A 194 -9.23 -17.87 7.26
N ILE A 195 -8.79 -16.78 6.62
CA ILE A 195 -7.41 -16.65 6.12
C ILE A 195 -6.42 -16.67 7.29
N LEU A 196 -6.72 -15.89 8.34
CA LEU A 196 -5.86 -15.77 9.52
C LEU A 196 -5.77 -17.10 10.28
N ASP A 197 -6.87 -17.85 10.38
CA ASP A 197 -6.92 -19.17 11.01
C ASP A 197 -6.09 -20.20 10.23
N VAL A 198 -6.26 -20.27 8.91
CA VAL A 198 -5.48 -21.18 8.05
C VAL A 198 -3.98 -20.91 8.15
N LEU A 199 -3.58 -19.63 8.29
CA LEU A 199 -2.19 -19.21 8.36
C LEU A 199 -1.66 -19.06 9.80
N GLU A 200 -2.46 -19.46 10.82
CA GLU A 200 -2.09 -19.54 12.24
C GLU A 200 -1.72 -18.18 12.88
N ILE A 201 -2.37 -17.11 12.42
CA ILE A 201 -2.21 -15.74 12.94
C ILE A 201 -3.56 -15.07 13.32
N PRO A 202 -4.52 -15.77 13.98
CA PRO A 202 -5.87 -15.22 14.24
C PRO A 202 -5.84 -13.96 15.11
N GLU A 203 -4.86 -13.82 15.99
CA GLU A 203 -4.68 -12.67 16.87
C GLU A 203 -4.44 -11.35 16.11
N ILE A 204 -3.93 -11.41 14.89
CA ILE A 204 -3.69 -10.23 14.03
C ILE A 204 -4.99 -9.53 13.65
N ARG A 205 -6.14 -10.21 13.74
CA ARG A 205 -7.45 -9.59 13.45
C ARG A 205 -7.65 -8.27 14.19
N GLY A 206 -7.20 -8.20 15.44
CA GLY A 206 -7.31 -6.99 16.27
C GLY A 206 -6.35 -5.85 15.87
N ALA A 207 -5.32 -6.14 15.08
CA ALA A 207 -4.34 -5.18 14.60
C ALA A 207 -4.61 -4.70 13.16
N LEU A 208 -5.61 -5.27 12.47
CA LEU A 208 -6.00 -4.81 11.13
C LEU A 208 -6.77 -3.50 11.25
N PRO A 209 -6.35 -2.42 10.54
CA PRO A 209 -6.96 -1.10 10.64
C PRO A 209 -8.32 -1.05 9.93
N GLN A 210 -9.06 0.04 10.10
CA GLN A 210 -10.25 0.30 9.29
C GLN A 210 -9.90 0.27 7.81
N MET A 211 -10.70 -0.45 7.03
CA MET A 211 -10.58 -0.52 5.57
C MET A 211 -11.50 0.50 4.91
N LEU A 212 -10.93 1.34 4.06
CA LEU A 212 -11.61 2.37 3.26
C LEU A 212 -11.66 1.92 1.80
N LEU A 213 -12.52 2.55 1.01
CA LEU A 213 -12.40 2.47 -0.45
C LEU A 213 -11.31 3.45 -0.92
N SER A 214 -10.63 3.11 -2.01
CA SER A 214 -9.45 3.84 -2.47
C SER A 214 -9.68 5.34 -2.73
N CYS A 215 -10.90 5.71 -3.16
CA CYS A 215 -11.28 7.11 -3.41
C CYS A 215 -11.90 7.80 -2.19
N ASP A 216 -12.09 7.10 -1.07
CA ASP A 216 -12.61 7.71 0.14
C ASP A 216 -11.60 8.73 0.69
N ARG A 217 -12.10 9.68 1.44
CA ARG A 217 -11.26 10.61 2.17
C ARG A 217 -10.56 9.86 3.31
N GLY A 218 -9.26 9.70 3.21
CA GLY A 218 -8.39 9.07 4.21
C GLY A 218 -7.85 10.04 5.27
N GLY A 219 -8.40 11.27 5.34
CA GLY A 219 -8.03 12.32 6.27
C GLY A 219 -7.78 13.67 5.60
N GLY A 220 -7.22 14.61 6.34
CA GLY A 220 -6.72 15.90 5.87
C GLY A 220 -5.28 16.12 6.32
N ILE A 221 -4.53 16.90 5.58
CA ILE A 221 -3.15 17.27 5.95
C ILE A 221 -3.15 17.87 7.35
N THR A 222 -2.38 17.28 8.27
CA THR A 222 -2.20 17.81 9.63
C THR A 222 -1.34 19.07 9.62
N ARG A 223 -1.35 19.83 10.72
CA ARG A 223 -0.49 20.98 10.92
C ARG A 223 0.99 20.63 10.76
N ASP A 224 1.42 19.52 11.37
CA ASP A 224 2.83 19.09 11.32
C ASP A 224 3.23 18.65 9.90
N ALA A 225 2.36 17.92 9.20
CA ALA A 225 2.57 17.56 7.80
C ALA A 225 2.57 18.79 6.89
N ALA A 226 1.72 19.79 7.15
CA ALA A 226 1.71 21.06 6.42
C ALA A 226 3.05 21.81 6.59
N MET A 227 3.54 21.94 7.83
CA MET A 227 4.85 22.57 8.10
C MET A 227 5.99 21.77 7.44
N ALA A 228 5.92 20.46 7.43
CA ALA A 228 6.94 19.61 6.82
C ALA A 228 6.93 19.70 5.29
N THR A 229 5.77 19.58 4.64
CA THR A 229 5.64 19.42 3.18
C THR A 229 5.45 20.74 2.42
N GLY A 230 4.96 21.79 3.09
CA GLY A 230 4.51 23.03 2.44
C GLY A 230 3.08 22.97 1.90
N LEU A 231 2.37 21.86 2.06
CA LEU A 231 0.95 21.75 1.73
C LEU A 231 0.10 22.54 2.72
N LEU A 232 -1.14 22.88 2.33
CA LEU A 232 -2.06 23.58 3.21
C LEU A 232 -2.70 22.59 4.22
N GLU A 233 -2.73 22.95 5.50
CA GLU A 233 -3.45 22.23 6.54
C GLU A 233 -4.91 22.01 6.13
N GLY A 234 -5.43 20.80 6.36
CA GLY A 234 -6.80 20.41 6.00
C GLY A 234 -7.00 19.99 4.55
N THR A 235 -5.99 20.14 3.66
CA THR A 235 -6.07 19.61 2.28
C THR A 235 -6.45 18.13 2.30
N PRO A 236 -7.53 17.69 1.60
CA PRO A 236 -7.98 16.31 1.61
C PRO A 236 -6.92 15.35 1.08
N VAL A 237 -6.77 14.20 1.74
CA VAL A 237 -5.92 13.09 1.29
C VAL A 237 -6.82 11.89 1.05
N SER A 238 -6.68 11.21 -0.11
CA SER A 238 -7.41 9.97 -0.40
C SER A 238 -6.88 8.80 0.42
N ALA A 239 -7.67 7.74 0.58
CA ALA A 239 -7.21 6.47 1.16
C ALA A 239 -6.04 5.89 0.36
N GLY A 240 -6.03 6.13 -0.94
CA GLY A 240 -4.98 5.71 -1.85
C GLY A 240 -5.22 4.35 -2.46
N LEU A 241 -4.28 3.88 -3.29
CA LEU A 241 -4.36 2.62 -4.05
C LEU A 241 -3.03 1.87 -3.98
N HIS A 242 -3.11 0.56 -4.13
CA HIS A 242 -1.97 -0.27 -4.53
C HIS A 242 -1.38 0.23 -5.87
N ASP A 243 -0.06 0.27 -6.02
CA ASP A 243 0.63 0.96 -7.12
C ASP A 243 0.23 0.48 -8.53
N VAL A 244 0.06 -0.83 -8.72
CA VAL A 244 -0.36 -1.40 -10.02
C VAL A 244 -1.75 -0.90 -10.39
N THR A 245 -2.70 -0.98 -9.44
CA THR A 245 -4.06 -0.48 -9.64
C THR A 245 -4.08 1.04 -9.81
N ALA A 246 -3.21 1.77 -9.10
CA ALA A 246 -3.05 3.22 -9.29
C ALA A 246 -2.58 3.55 -10.71
N ALA A 247 -1.65 2.77 -11.26
CA ALA A 247 -1.18 2.95 -12.63
C ALA A 247 -2.30 2.71 -13.65
N ALA A 248 -3.09 1.62 -13.50
CA ALA A 248 -4.21 1.33 -14.37
C ALA A 248 -5.27 2.44 -14.36
N VAL A 249 -5.67 2.87 -13.14
CA VAL A 249 -6.64 3.97 -12.96
C VAL A 249 -6.11 5.28 -13.54
N GLY A 250 -4.82 5.58 -13.32
CA GLY A 250 -4.17 6.77 -13.86
C GLY A 250 -4.11 6.82 -15.39
N LEU A 251 -4.11 5.65 -16.05
CA LEU A 251 -4.21 5.52 -17.50
C LEU A 251 -5.67 5.59 -18.01
N GLY A 252 -6.64 5.72 -17.11
CA GLY A 252 -8.07 5.79 -17.45
C GLY A 252 -8.74 4.40 -17.56
N TYR A 253 -8.07 3.32 -17.22
CA TYR A 253 -8.65 1.98 -17.18
C TYR A 253 -9.41 1.81 -15.88
N THR A 254 -10.74 1.88 -15.93
CA THR A 254 -11.60 1.93 -14.75
C THR A 254 -12.84 1.04 -14.86
N GLN A 255 -13.06 0.43 -16.01
CA GLN A 255 -14.27 -0.35 -16.28
C GLN A 255 -13.96 -1.85 -16.42
N PRO A 256 -14.94 -2.72 -16.12
CA PRO A 256 -14.80 -4.14 -16.42
C PRO A 256 -14.45 -4.38 -17.91
N GLY A 257 -13.40 -5.13 -18.14
CA GLY A 257 -12.85 -5.42 -19.47
C GLY A 257 -11.64 -4.57 -19.84
N ASP A 258 -11.38 -3.47 -19.14
CA ASP A 258 -10.16 -2.68 -19.33
C ASP A 258 -8.94 -3.52 -18.93
N LEU A 259 -7.92 -3.55 -19.78
CA LEU A 259 -6.67 -4.26 -19.58
C LEU A 259 -5.50 -3.27 -19.57
N SER A 260 -4.78 -3.26 -18.47
CA SER A 260 -3.52 -2.54 -18.31
C SER A 260 -2.35 -3.52 -18.46
N ILE A 261 -1.33 -3.13 -19.22
CA ILE A 261 -0.09 -3.89 -19.39
C ILE A 261 1.07 -2.99 -18.99
N THR A 262 1.76 -3.34 -17.93
CA THR A 262 3.01 -2.71 -17.50
C THR A 262 4.16 -3.62 -17.90
N ALA A 263 4.99 -3.16 -18.84
CA ALA A 263 6.16 -3.88 -19.32
C ALA A 263 7.44 -3.24 -18.78
N GLY A 264 8.18 -3.96 -17.97
CA GLY A 264 9.42 -3.51 -17.35
C GLY A 264 10.26 -4.71 -16.90
N THR A 265 11.08 -4.52 -15.89
CA THR A 265 11.81 -5.63 -15.23
C THR A 265 10.85 -6.70 -14.72
N PHE A 266 9.69 -6.27 -14.22
CA PHE A 266 8.52 -7.10 -13.99
C PHE A 266 7.46 -6.72 -15.02
N SER A 267 6.74 -7.72 -15.55
CA SER A 267 5.56 -7.48 -16.38
C SER A 267 4.32 -7.80 -15.56
N ILE A 268 3.44 -6.81 -15.44
CA ILE A 268 2.18 -6.94 -14.72
C ILE A 268 1.05 -6.65 -15.68
N ASN A 269 0.12 -7.60 -15.80
CA ASN A 269 -1.08 -7.45 -16.59
C ASN A 269 -2.27 -7.44 -15.62
N GLU A 270 -3.06 -6.39 -15.63
CA GLU A 270 -4.22 -6.19 -14.76
C GLU A 270 -5.46 -5.99 -15.60
N ILE A 271 -6.51 -6.76 -15.33
CA ILE A 271 -7.80 -6.62 -16.02
C ILE A 271 -8.92 -6.46 -15.00
N PHE A 272 -9.70 -5.38 -15.11
CA PHE A 272 -10.87 -5.20 -14.26
C PHE A 272 -12.03 -6.10 -14.68
N ARG A 273 -12.73 -6.68 -13.68
CA ARG A 273 -13.85 -7.60 -13.87
C ARG A 273 -15.00 -7.24 -12.93
N SER A 274 -16.24 -7.50 -13.38
CA SER A 274 -17.45 -7.33 -12.57
C SER A 274 -17.80 -8.55 -11.70
N ARG A 275 -17.00 -9.60 -11.77
CA ARG A 275 -17.10 -10.81 -10.94
C ARG A 275 -15.71 -11.41 -10.75
N PRO A 276 -15.45 -12.07 -9.61
CA PRO A 276 -14.18 -12.72 -9.39
C PRO A 276 -13.98 -13.93 -10.32
N VAL A 277 -12.74 -14.18 -10.68
CA VAL A 277 -12.33 -15.34 -11.50
C VAL A 277 -11.09 -15.94 -10.87
N ILE A 278 -11.25 -17.10 -10.23
CA ILE A 278 -10.14 -17.88 -9.68
C ILE A 278 -9.58 -18.77 -10.78
N GLY A 279 -8.26 -18.88 -10.88
CA GLY A 279 -7.61 -19.76 -11.84
C GLY A 279 -6.13 -19.96 -11.54
N GLU A 280 -5.53 -20.87 -12.30
CA GLU A 280 -4.09 -21.09 -12.24
C GLU A 280 -3.35 -20.01 -13.03
N GLY A 281 -2.25 -19.51 -12.49
CA GLY A 281 -1.38 -18.57 -13.19
C GLY A 281 -1.73 -17.09 -13.07
N TRP A 282 -2.78 -16.73 -12.32
CA TRP A 282 -3.08 -15.32 -11.98
C TRP A 282 -3.63 -15.20 -10.56
N SER A 283 -3.56 -13.99 -10.02
CA SER A 283 -4.21 -13.59 -8.78
C SER A 283 -5.52 -12.87 -9.09
N CYS A 284 -6.56 -13.07 -8.29
CA CYS A 284 -7.78 -12.29 -8.35
C CYS A 284 -7.93 -11.53 -7.04
N ARG A 285 -7.98 -10.21 -7.10
CA ARG A 285 -8.02 -9.30 -5.94
C ARG A 285 -9.21 -8.37 -6.03
N ALA A 286 -9.52 -7.70 -4.95
CA ALA A 286 -10.48 -6.60 -5.00
C ALA A 286 -9.88 -5.41 -5.76
N GLY A 287 -10.67 -4.82 -6.65
CA GLY A 287 -10.33 -3.57 -7.32
C GLY A 287 -10.53 -2.35 -6.41
N TYR A 288 -10.40 -1.15 -6.96
CA TYR A 288 -10.43 0.12 -6.21
C TYR A 288 -11.81 0.47 -5.61
N ARG A 289 -12.85 -0.30 -5.89
CA ARG A 289 -14.21 -0.18 -5.32
C ARG A 289 -14.86 -1.54 -5.13
N LYS A 290 -15.82 -1.65 -4.21
CA LYS A 290 -16.57 -2.90 -4.01
C LYS A 290 -17.32 -3.31 -5.28
N GLY A 291 -17.39 -4.62 -5.52
CA GLY A 291 -18.00 -5.20 -6.70
C GLY A 291 -17.15 -5.08 -7.99
N LEU A 292 -15.89 -4.69 -7.83
CA LEU A 292 -14.89 -4.72 -8.90
C LEU A 292 -13.73 -5.63 -8.45
N TRP A 293 -13.20 -6.41 -9.37
CA TRP A 293 -12.04 -7.29 -9.17
C TRP A 293 -10.98 -7.04 -10.24
N ASN A 294 -9.76 -7.33 -9.93
CA ASN A 294 -8.63 -7.31 -10.85
C ASN A 294 -7.75 -8.55 -10.73
#